data_d8fa5a67e62757dcb31e34ff559984af
#
_entry.id   d8fa5a67e62757dcb31e34ff559984af
#
_cell.length_a   1.000
_cell.length_b   1.000
_cell.length_c   1.000
_cell.angle_alpha   90.00
_cell.angle_beta   90.00
_cell.angle_gamma   90.00
#
_symmetry.space_group_name_H-M   'P 1'
#
loop_
_entity.id
_entity.type
_entity.pdbx_description
1 polymer ?
#
loop_
_entity_poly.entity_id
_entity_poly.type
_entity_poly.pdbx_seq_one_letter_code
_entity_poly.pdbx_strand_id
1 'polypeptide(L)'
;RGLGPRGFRRSGRQPDCTLKMATAKKTTAKKSTAKKTAAKKAATSRARKQAAEIDDGPPPEPGSTTLVIVESPAKAKTIGKYLGRGYRVKATIGHVRDLPEKKIGIDIENGFEPEYVTIPGKEKTLADLKHAARDAREILLATDPDREGEAIAWHVASQVRRKNGPPIKRVLFHEITKDAVQAAIARAGEVDERKVDAQQARRVLD
;
A
#
# COMPACT_ATOMS: atom_id res chain seq x y z
N ARG A 1 41.75 57.55 7.24
CA ARG A 1 42.93 56.77 6.83
C ARG A 1 42.41 55.42 6.39
N GLY A 2 42.20 55.04 5.18
CA GLY A 2 43.06 55.20 4.03
C GLY A 2 43.53 53.84 3.60
N LEU A 3 43.21 53.45 2.37
CA LEU A 3 43.83 52.51 1.42
C LEU A 3 42.80 51.44 1.00
N GLY A 4 42.20 51.42 -0.09
CA GLY A 4 42.53 51.62 -1.48
C GLY A 4 42.88 50.34 -2.19
N PRO A 5 42.41 50.05 -3.40
CA PRO A 5 42.24 48.70 -3.99
C PRO A 5 43.42 48.28 -4.87
N ARG A 6 43.59 46.98 -5.09
CA ARG A 6 44.46 46.54 -6.20
C ARG A 6 43.75 45.49 -7.04
N GLY A 7 43.44 45.90 -8.25
CA GLY A 7 43.08 45.06 -9.32
C GLY A 7 44.23 44.18 -9.80
N PHE A 8 43.88 43.02 -10.36
CA PHE A 8 44.79 42.25 -11.20
C PHE A 8 44.08 41.84 -12.46
N ARG A 9 44.38 42.52 -13.54
CA ARG A 9 44.12 42.11 -14.92
C ARG A 9 45.21 41.16 -15.39
N ARG A 10 44.87 40.12 -16.10
CA ARG A 10 45.60 39.49 -17.22
C ARG A 10 44.63 38.48 -17.82
N SER A 11 44.11 38.71 -19.04
CA SER A 11 44.69 38.62 -20.38
C SER A 11 45.26 37.24 -20.68
N GLY A 12 44.66 36.61 -21.66
CA GLY A 12 45.43 35.67 -22.45
C GLY A 12 44.66 34.52 -23.07
N ARG A 13 44.14 34.78 -24.28
CA ARG A 13 44.26 33.94 -25.48
C ARG A 13 43.42 32.64 -25.57
N GLN A 14 42.47 32.72 -26.46
CA GLN A 14 42.07 31.58 -27.30
C GLN A 14 43.21 31.12 -28.18
N PRO A 15 43.19 29.89 -28.61
CA PRO A 15 43.44 29.61 -30.01
C PRO A 15 42.26 28.86 -30.64
N ASP A 16 41.84 29.41 -31.78
CA ASP A 16 41.20 28.72 -32.87
C ASP A 16 42.04 27.48 -33.28
N CYS A 17 41.34 26.39 -33.54
CA CYS A 17 41.83 25.43 -34.50
C CYS A 17 40.70 24.75 -35.24
N THR A 18 40.59 25.18 -36.44
CA THR A 18 39.80 24.73 -37.57
C THR A 18 39.78 23.21 -37.79
N LEU A 19 38.60 22.74 -38.11
CA LEU A 19 38.24 21.91 -39.27
C LEU A 19 39.02 20.62 -39.54
N LYS A 20 38.35 19.48 -39.38
CA LYS A 20 38.35 18.48 -40.47
C LYS A 20 37.13 17.59 -40.39
N MET A 21 36.35 17.64 -41.46
CA MET A 21 35.32 16.72 -41.86
C MET A 21 35.83 15.29 -41.94
N ALA A 22 35.06 14.36 -41.41
CA ALA A 22 35.03 12.99 -41.88
C ALA A 22 33.60 12.45 -41.78
N THR A 23 32.97 12.44 -42.94
CA THR A 23 31.78 11.65 -43.28
C THR A 23 32.15 10.17 -43.16
N ALA A 24 31.35 9.38 -42.44
CA ALA A 24 30.89 8.08 -42.93
C ALA A 24 30.16 7.25 -41.85
N LYS A 25 29.03 6.69 -42.28
CA LYS A 25 28.31 5.50 -41.76
C LYS A 25 27.38 5.68 -40.59
N LYS A 26 26.24 6.22 -40.98
CA LYS A 26 24.93 5.98 -40.37
C LYS A 26 24.30 4.78 -41.07
N THR A 27 24.35 3.61 -40.46
CA THR A 27 23.38 2.50 -40.66
C THR A 27 23.81 1.33 -39.75
N THR A 28 23.00 0.97 -38.80
CA THR A 28 22.79 -0.30 -38.11
C THR A 28 22.62 -0.19 -36.58
N ALA A 29 21.78 0.73 -36.10
CA ALA A 29 21.43 0.74 -34.67
C ALA A 29 19.91 0.88 -34.39
N LYS A 30 19.04 0.60 -35.37
CA LYS A 30 17.58 0.78 -35.20
C LYS A 30 16.78 -0.52 -35.02
N LYS A 31 17.43 -1.70 -35.00
CA LYS A 31 16.73 -3.00 -34.93
C LYS A 31 16.86 -3.73 -33.60
N SER A 32 17.70 -3.29 -32.67
CA SER A 32 17.88 -3.94 -31.35
C SER A 32 17.06 -3.35 -30.21
N THR A 33 16.60 -2.10 -30.31
CA THR A 33 15.82 -1.44 -29.26
C THR A 33 14.33 -1.80 -29.30
N ALA A 34 13.76 -2.13 -30.47
CA ALA A 34 12.38 -2.53 -30.58
C ALA A 34 12.08 -3.94 -30.00
N LYS A 35 13.08 -4.83 -30.03
CA LYS A 35 12.94 -6.21 -29.49
C LYS A 35 13.05 -6.27 -27.97
N LYS A 36 13.80 -5.32 -27.34
CA LYS A 36 13.89 -5.21 -25.87
C LYS A 36 12.67 -4.57 -25.23
N THR A 37 12.00 -3.62 -25.91
CA THR A 37 10.78 -2.98 -25.38
C THR A 37 9.55 -3.86 -25.52
N ALA A 38 9.47 -4.72 -26.55
CA ALA A 38 8.39 -5.70 -26.68
C ALA A 38 8.49 -6.81 -25.63
N ALA A 39 9.68 -7.31 -25.35
CA ALA A 39 9.93 -8.31 -24.31
C ALA A 39 9.61 -7.78 -22.89
N LYS A 40 9.92 -6.50 -22.61
CA LYS A 40 9.63 -5.87 -21.31
C LYS A 40 8.13 -5.58 -21.12
N LYS A 41 7.39 -5.26 -22.19
CA LYS A 41 5.92 -5.12 -22.15
C LYS A 41 5.20 -6.46 -22.00
N ALA A 42 5.71 -7.53 -22.61
CA ALA A 42 5.15 -8.88 -22.47
C ALA A 42 5.40 -9.47 -21.07
N ALA A 43 6.57 -9.20 -20.46
CA ALA A 43 6.87 -9.65 -19.10
C ALA A 43 6.00 -8.92 -18.05
N THR A 44 5.76 -7.61 -18.21
CA THR A 44 4.89 -6.84 -17.30
C THR A 44 3.41 -7.20 -17.45
N SER A 45 2.94 -7.56 -18.65
CA SER A 45 1.56 -8.02 -18.86
C SER A 45 1.33 -9.43 -18.30
N ARG A 46 2.34 -10.30 -18.36
CA ARG A 46 2.28 -11.66 -17.81
C ARG A 46 2.35 -11.66 -16.27
N ALA A 47 3.17 -10.78 -15.67
CA ALA A 47 3.19 -10.57 -14.22
C ALA A 47 1.87 -9.98 -13.69
N ARG A 48 1.22 -9.10 -14.48
CA ARG A 48 -0.07 -8.51 -14.11
C ARG A 48 -1.24 -9.49 -14.21
N LYS A 49 -1.14 -10.51 -15.10
CA LYS A 49 -2.13 -11.58 -15.25
C LYS A 49 -1.99 -12.67 -14.18
N GLN A 50 -0.79 -12.89 -13.63
CA GLN A 50 -0.55 -13.87 -12.56
C GLN A 50 -0.94 -13.39 -11.15
N ALA A 51 -1.30 -12.12 -10.98
CA ALA A 51 -1.79 -11.58 -9.71
C ALA A 51 -3.31 -11.73 -9.51
N ALA A 52 -4.03 -12.31 -10.47
CA ALA A 52 -5.50 -12.38 -10.48
C ALA A 52 -6.09 -13.81 -10.42
N GLU A 53 -5.25 -14.84 -10.37
CA GLU A 53 -5.74 -16.23 -10.40
C GLU A 53 -5.48 -16.92 -9.06
N ILE A 54 -6.36 -16.71 -8.10
CA ILE A 54 -6.63 -17.66 -7.02
C ILE A 54 -8.13 -17.57 -6.73
N ASP A 55 -8.91 -18.28 -7.50
CA ASP A 55 -10.13 -19.00 -7.14
C ASP A 55 -10.81 -19.55 -8.40
N ASP A 56 -10.60 -20.83 -8.70
CA ASP A 56 -11.31 -21.59 -9.75
C ASP A 56 -12.50 -22.38 -9.18
N GLY A 57 -13.18 -21.83 -8.21
CA GLY A 57 -14.41 -22.40 -7.66
C GLY A 57 -15.63 -21.53 -7.96
N PRO A 58 -16.86 -22.09 -8.00
CA PRO A 58 -18.07 -21.28 -8.01
C PRO A 58 -18.04 -20.32 -6.83
N PRO A 59 -18.51 -19.06 -7.00
CA PRO A 59 -18.52 -18.08 -5.93
C PRO A 59 -19.26 -18.67 -4.72
N PRO A 60 -18.66 -18.64 -3.52
CA PRO A 60 -19.31 -19.13 -2.33
C PRO A 60 -20.61 -18.34 -2.07
N GLU A 61 -21.61 -19.03 -1.60
CA GLU A 61 -22.91 -18.45 -1.23
C GLU A 61 -22.73 -17.22 -0.32
N PRO A 62 -23.49 -16.16 -0.53
CA PRO A 62 -23.48 -14.98 0.35
C PRO A 62 -23.72 -15.38 1.81
N GLY A 63 -22.86 -14.92 2.71
CA GLY A 63 -22.93 -15.25 4.14
C GLY A 63 -22.27 -16.57 4.54
N SER A 64 -21.65 -17.31 3.62
CA SER A 64 -20.97 -18.58 3.93
C SER A 64 -19.45 -18.43 4.19
N THR A 65 -18.84 -17.31 3.79
CA THR A 65 -17.39 -17.13 3.85
C THR A 65 -16.97 -16.15 4.95
N THR A 66 -15.80 -16.42 5.55
CA THR A 66 -15.12 -15.49 6.45
C THR A 66 -14.20 -14.59 5.64
N LEU A 67 -14.36 -13.27 5.76
CA LEU A 67 -13.50 -12.29 5.12
C LEU A 67 -12.27 -12.04 5.99
N VAL A 68 -11.09 -12.29 5.46
CA VAL A 68 -9.80 -11.99 6.10
C VAL A 68 -9.17 -10.77 5.43
N ILE A 69 -8.90 -9.72 6.20
CA ILE A 69 -8.31 -8.48 5.70
C ILE A 69 -6.87 -8.38 6.21
N VAL A 70 -5.93 -8.25 5.28
CA VAL A 70 -4.50 -8.11 5.56
C VAL A 70 -3.96 -6.82 4.96
N GLU A 71 -2.76 -6.40 5.34
CA GLU A 71 -2.19 -5.15 4.85
C GLU A 71 -1.57 -5.27 3.45
N SER A 72 -0.97 -6.43 3.10
CA SER A 72 -0.23 -6.58 1.84
C SER A 72 -0.77 -7.70 0.95
N PRO A 73 -0.70 -7.54 -0.40
CA PRO A 73 -1.12 -8.57 -1.35
C PRO A 73 -0.29 -9.87 -1.26
N ALA A 74 0.99 -9.75 -0.87
CA ALA A 74 1.85 -10.91 -0.68
C ALA A 74 1.36 -11.78 0.49
N LYS A 75 1.03 -11.16 1.63
CA LYS A 75 0.43 -11.84 2.79
C LYS A 75 -0.93 -12.45 2.42
N ALA A 76 -1.77 -11.72 1.67
CA ALA A 76 -3.06 -12.22 1.21
C ALA A 76 -2.92 -13.51 0.41
N LYS A 77 -1.98 -13.56 -0.52
CA LYS A 77 -1.72 -14.75 -1.35
C LYS A 77 -1.26 -15.95 -0.51
N THR A 78 -0.38 -15.74 0.45
CA THR A 78 0.16 -16.82 1.31
C THR A 78 -0.90 -17.34 2.27
N ILE A 79 -1.59 -16.44 2.96
CA ILE A 79 -2.64 -16.79 3.93
C ILE A 79 -3.84 -17.46 3.22
N GLY A 80 -4.24 -16.97 2.03
CA GLY A 80 -5.29 -17.60 1.24
C GLY A 80 -5.00 -19.06 0.88
N LYS A 81 -3.73 -19.41 0.62
CA LYS A 81 -3.32 -20.82 0.40
C LYS A 81 -3.46 -21.70 1.65
N TYR A 82 -3.28 -21.12 2.83
CA TYR A 82 -3.33 -21.86 4.10
C TYR A 82 -4.76 -22.07 4.60
N LEU A 83 -5.64 -21.11 4.36
CA LEU A 83 -7.01 -21.12 4.88
C LEU A 83 -8.02 -21.89 4.01
N GLY A 84 -7.79 -21.96 2.70
CA GLY A 84 -8.66 -22.72 1.79
C GLY A 84 -10.01 -22.04 1.50
N ARG A 85 -10.99 -22.83 1.02
CA ARG A 85 -12.24 -22.34 0.40
C ARG A 85 -13.21 -21.58 1.33
N GLY A 86 -13.17 -21.78 2.63
CA GLY A 86 -14.07 -21.10 3.59
C GLY A 86 -13.69 -19.63 3.87
N TYR A 87 -12.60 -19.14 3.31
CA TYR A 87 -12.04 -17.84 3.61
C TYR A 87 -11.78 -17.03 2.34
N ARG A 88 -12.18 -15.76 2.38
CA ARG A 88 -11.91 -14.79 1.32
C ARG A 88 -10.88 -13.79 1.82
N VAL A 89 -9.65 -13.83 1.29
CA VAL A 89 -8.58 -12.94 1.73
C VAL A 89 -8.48 -11.72 0.83
N LYS A 90 -8.47 -10.52 1.42
CA LYS A 90 -8.32 -9.23 0.73
C LYS A 90 -7.20 -8.41 1.36
N ALA A 91 -6.53 -7.58 0.56
CA ALA A 91 -5.47 -6.70 1.02
C ALA A 91 -5.89 -5.23 0.98
N THR A 92 -5.51 -4.45 1.99
CA THR A 92 -5.70 -2.99 2.04
C THR A 92 -4.65 -2.24 1.21
N ILE A 93 -3.51 -2.88 0.95
CA ILE A 93 -2.34 -2.27 0.29
C ILE A 93 -1.83 -1.07 1.13
N GLY A 94 -1.59 -1.28 2.42
CA GLY A 94 -1.19 -0.26 3.39
C GLY A 94 -2.38 0.51 3.98
N HIS A 95 -2.12 1.74 4.42
CA HIS A 95 -3.16 2.60 5.01
C HIS A 95 -4.26 2.95 4.00
N VAL A 96 -5.49 3.01 4.47
CA VAL A 96 -6.69 3.38 3.68
C VAL A 96 -7.19 4.79 4.01
N ARG A 97 -6.85 5.30 5.20
CA ARG A 97 -7.17 6.65 5.66
C ARG A 97 -5.93 7.28 6.30
N ASP A 98 -5.83 8.59 6.19
CA ASP A 98 -4.78 9.39 6.81
C ASP A 98 -5.31 10.81 7.08
N LEU A 99 -4.51 11.64 7.75
CA LEU A 99 -4.80 13.05 7.90
C LEU A 99 -4.78 13.75 6.52
N PRO A 100 -5.55 14.82 6.31
CA PRO A 100 -5.58 15.55 5.04
C PRO A 100 -4.23 16.25 4.79
N GLU A 101 -3.68 16.10 3.58
CA GLU A 101 -2.38 16.69 3.20
C GLU A 101 -2.38 18.24 3.16
N LYS A 102 -3.55 18.86 2.95
CA LYS A 102 -3.67 20.32 2.71
C LYS A 102 -4.16 21.09 3.92
N LYS A 103 -4.51 20.45 5.00
CA LYS A 103 -5.02 21.04 6.23
C LYS A 103 -4.28 20.42 7.41
N ILE A 104 -4.28 21.09 8.54
CA ILE A 104 -3.75 20.53 9.80
C ILE A 104 -4.46 19.22 10.15
N GLY A 105 -5.76 19.10 9.81
CA GLY A 105 -6.53 17.86 10.00
C GLY A 105 -6.71 17.45 11.46
N ILE A 106 -6.57 18.39 12.38
CA ILE A 106 -6.69 18.19 13.81
C ILE A 106 -7.56 19.31 14.37
N ASP A 107 -8.57 18.96 15.12
CA ASP A 107 -9.42 19.94 15.82
C ASP A 107 -8.76 20.35 17.14
N ILE A 108 -8.07 21.50 17.12
CA ILE A 108 -7.31 22.01 18.26
C ILE A 108 -8.25 22.47 19.39
N GLU A 109 -9.46 22.93 19.05
CA GLU A 109 -10.41 23.47 20.02
C GLU A 109 -11.17 22.37 20.76
N ASN A 110 -11.38 21.22 20.12
CA ASN A 110 -12.14 20.09 20.66
C ASN A 110 -11.26 18.89 21.02
N GLY A 111 -10.10 19.12 21.66
CA GLY A 111 -9.30 18.04 22.23
C GLY A 111 -8.35 17.35 21.27
N PHE A 112 -7.94 17.99 20.19
CA PHE A 112 -7.01 17.49 19.19
C PHE A 112 -7.53 16.26 18.43
N GLU A 113 -8.84 16.15 18.22
CA GLU A 113 -9.41 15.04 17.46
C GLU A 113 -8.93 15.04 15.99
N PRO A 114 -8.37 13.94 15.50
CA PRO A 114 -7.86 13.85 14.13
C PRO A 114 -9.01 13.65 13.11
N GLU A 115 -9.04 14.50 12.07
CA GLU A 115 -9.94 14.37 10.94
C GLU A 115 -9.33 13.41 9.90
N TYR A 116 -9.78 12.16 9.85
CA TYR A 116 -9.29 11.19 8.89
C TYR A 116 -10.04 11.24 7.56
N VAL A 117 -9.29 11.33 6.46
CA VAL A 117 -9.80 11.26 5.08
C VAL A 117 -9.32 10.00 4.38
N THR A 118 -10.06 9.54 3.38
CA THR A 118 -9.61 8.42 2.54
C THR A 118 -8.43 8.87 1.69
N ILE A 119 -7.34 8.10 1.70
CA ILE A 119 -6.14 8.39 0.89
C ILE A 119 -6.52 8.33 -0.60
N PRO A 120 -6.12 9.33 -1.42
CA PRO A 120 -6.37 9.33 -2.86
C PRO A 120 -5.89 8.02 -3.53
N GLY A 121 -6.75 7.43 -4.37
CA GLY A 121 -6.48 6.15 -5.02
C GLY A 121 -6.81 4.90 -4.20
N LYS A 122 -7.25 5.04 -2.94
CA LYS A 122 -7.72 3.92 -2.09
C LYS A 122 -9.22 3.71 -2.11
N GLU A 123 -9.97 4.59 -2.75
CA GLU A 123 -11.44 4.54 -2.82
C GLU A 123 -11.93 3.22 -3.39
N LYS A 124 -11.29 2.74 -4.47
CA LYS A 124 -11.63 1.46 -5.10
C LYS A 124 -11.37 0.29 -4.16
N THR A 125 -10.20 0.26 -3.51
CA THR A 125 -9.86 -0.79 -2.54
C THR A 125 -10.86 -0.81 -1.39
N LEU A 126 -11.23 0.37 -0.89
CA LEU A 126 -12.20 0.50 0.19
C LEU A 126 -13.61 0.08 -0.24
N ALA A 127 -14.02 0.41 -1.46
CA ALA A 127 -15.29 -0.05 -2.04
C ALA A 127 -15.33 -1.58 -2.19
N ASP A 128 -14.23 -2.17 -2.68
CA ASP A 128 -14.09 -3.64 -2.81
C ASP A 128 -14.11 -4.35 -1.44
N LEU A 129 -13.52 -3.75 -0.41
CA LEU A 129 -13.59 -4.25 0.96
C LEU A 129 -15.01 -4.16 1.54
N LYS A 130 -15.67 -3.01 1.36
CA LYS A 130 -17.07 -2.81 1.80
C LYS A 130 -18.01 -3.79 1.11
N HIS A 131 -17.80 -4.06 -0.18
CA HIS A 131 -18.59 -5.04 -0.91
C HIS A 131 -18.37 -6.45 -0.34
N ALA A 132 -17.10 -6.87 -0.19
CA ALA A 132 -16.76 -8.17 0.36
C ALA A 132 -17.28 -8.37 1.80
N ALA A 133 -17.28 -7.30 2.60
CA ALA A 133 -17.79 -7.32 3.97
C ALA A 133 -19.30 -7.51 4.07
N ARG A 134 -20.06 -7.14 3.02
CA ARG A 134 -21.53 -7.35 2.97
C ARG A 134 -21.89 -8.82 2.90
N ASP A 135 -21.10 -9.56 2.15
CA ASP A 135 -21.36 -10.98 1.84
C ASP A 135 -20.66 -11.93 2.81
N ALA A 136 -19.92 -11.38 3.78
CA ALA A 136 -19.17 -12.17 4.75
C ALA A 136 -20.02 -12.55 5.97
N ARG A 137 -19.80 -13.78 6.48
CA ARG A 137 -20.33 -14.24 7.77
C ARG A 137 -19.61 -13.58 8.95
N GLU A 138 -18.32 -13.37 8.81
CA GLU A 138 -17.43 -12.82 9.83
C GLU A 138 -16.27 -12.07 9.15
N ILE A 139 -15.75 -11.02 9.78
CA ILE A 139 -14.62 -10.25 9.29
C ILE A 139 -13.46 -10.39 10.26
N LEU A 140 -12.32 -10.86 9.77
CA LEU A 140 -11.08 -11.02 10.52
C LEU A 140 -10.05 -9.98 10.03
N LEU A 141 -9.62 -9.11 10.94
CA LEU A 141 -8.58 -8.11 10.69
C LEU A 141 -7.23 -8.72 11.06
N ALA A 142 -6.47 -9.11 10.05
CA ALA A 142 -5.23 -9.87 10.17
C ALA A 142 -4.02 -9.04 9.66
N THR A 143 -3.93 -7.79 10.13
CA THR A 143 -2.80 -6.89 9.93
C THR A 143 -1.70 -7.18 10.94
N ASP A 144 -0.50 -6.60 10.76
CA ASP A 144 0.63 -6.83 11.65
C ASP A 144 0.34 -6.49 13.12
N PRO A 145 1.02 -7.15 14.07
CA PRO A 145 0.76 -6.97 15.51
C PRO A 145 1.37 -5.69 16.10
N ASP A 146 1.85 -4.78 15.24
CA ASP A 146 2.38 -3.48 15.63
C ASP A 146 1.28 -2.40 15.69
N ARG A 147 1.66 -1.19 16.13
CA ARG A 147 0.73 -0.06 16.22
C ARG A 147 0.20 0.42 14.87
N GLU A 148 1.02 0.31 13.79
CA GLU A 148 0.61 0.69 12.44
C GLU A 148 -0.44 -0.30 11.91
N GLY A 149 -0.22 -1.60 12.10
CA GLY A 149 -1.19 -2.62 11.75
C GLY A 149 -2.49 -2.50 12.55
N GLU A 150 -2.41 -2.10 13.83
CA GLU A 150 -3.59 -1.87 14.66
C GLU A 150 -4.40 -0.65 14.18
N ALA A 151 -3.72 0.44 13.79
CA ALA A 151 -4.37 1.60 13.19
C ALA A 151 -5.04 1.28 11.85
N ILE A 152 -4.38 0.50 10.99
CA ILE A 152 -4.97 0.01 9.73
C ILE A 152 -6.24 -0.81 10.03
N ALA A 153 -6.16 -1.74 11.00
CA ALA A 153 -7.30 -2.55 11.42
C ALA A 153 -8.47 -1.69 11.90
N TRP A 154 -8.21 -0.71 12.75
CA TRP A 154 -9.21 0.21 13.28
C TRP A 154 -9.86 1.05 12.18
N HIS A 155 -9.06 1.63 11.26
CA HIS A 155 -9.57 2.39 10.13
C HIS A 155 -10.44 1.54 9.20
N VAL A 156 -10.03 0.30 8.93
CA VAL A 156 -10.84 -0.63 8.13
C VAL A 156 -12.12 -1.00 8.87
N ALA A 157 -12.04 -1.34 10.16
CA ALA A 157 -13.20 -1.67 10.99
C ALA A 157 -14.24 -0.54 10.96
N SER A 158 -13.80 0.71 11.14
CA SER A 158 -14.69 1.89 11.11
C SER A 158 -15.43 2.06 9.79
N GLN A 159 -14.82 1.64 8.67
CA GLN A 159 -15.39 1.77 7.33
C GLN A 159 -16.29 0.62 6.90
N VAL A 160 -16.08 -0.59 7.45
CA VAL A 160 -16.86 -1.79 7.11
C VAL A 160 -17.93 -2.10 8.15
N ARG A 161 -17.82 -1.53 9.36
CA ARG A 161 -18.81 -1.73 10.45
C ARG A 161 -20.18 -1.22 10.04
N ARG A 162 -21.22 -2.03 10.34
CA ARG A 162 -22.64 -1.72 10.08
C ARG A 162 -23.46 -2.11 11.29
N LYS A 163 -24.60 -1.46 11.50
CA LYS A 163 -25.49 -1.69 12.65
C LYS A 163 -25.92 -3.16 12.81
N ASN A 164 -26.16 -3.85 11.67
CA ASN A 164 -26.51 -5.28 11.63
C ASN A 164 -25.56 -6.06 10.72
N GLY A 165 -24.26 -5.69 10.75
CA GLY A 165 -23.24 -6.34 9.94
C GLY A 165 -22.60 -7.54 10.62
N PRO A 166 -21.74 -8.28 9.90
CA PRO A 166 -21.02 -9.40 10.46
C PRO A 166 -20.10 -8.96 11.62
N PRO A 167 -19.82 -9.86 12.58
CA PRO A 167 -18.87 -9.58 13.65
C PRO A 167 -17.47 -9.31 13.08
N ILE A 168 -16.78 -8.34 13.68
CA ILE A 168 -15.44 -7.94 13.29
C ILE A 168 -14.51 -8.34 14.44
N LYS A 169 -13.49 -9.16 14.13
CA LYS A 169 -12.50 -9.61 15.11
C LYS A 169 -11.09 -9.32 14.63
N ARG A 170 -10.19 -9.15 15.58
CA ARG A 170 -8.77 -8.94 15.38
C ARG A 170 -8.00 -10.25 15.50
N VAL A 171 -7.15 -10.55 14.52
CA VAL A 171 -6.28 -11.75 14.50
C VAL A 171 -4.83 -11.29 14.54
N LEU A 172 -4.07 -11.78 15.52
CA LEU A 172 -2.65 -11.45 15.71
C LEU A 172 -1.81 -12.70 15.44
N PHE A 173 -0.89 -12.59 14.48
CA PHE A 173 0.13 -13.62 14.26
C PHE A 173 1.49 -12.95 14.01
N HIS A 174 2.54 -13.55 14.54
CA HIS A 174 3.92 -13.05 14.41
C HIS A 174 4.65 -13.69 13.23
N GLU A 175 4.17 -14.82 12.75
CA GLU A 175 4.72 -15.55 11.62
C GLU A 175 3.61 -16.03 10.69
N ILE A 176 3.94 -16.16 9.40
CA ILE A 176 2.99 -16.60 8.37
C ILE A 176 3.23 -18.08 8.07
N THR A 177 2.97 -18.93 9.06
CA THR A 177 2.91 -20.39 8.91
C THR A 177 1.46 -20.85 8.97
N LYS A 178 1.15 -22.02 8.42
CA LYS A 178 -0.21 -22.54 8.41
C LYS A 178 -0.76 -22.70 9.81
N ASP A 179 0.05 -23.28 10.71
CA ASP A 179 -0.35 -23.59 12.09
C ASP A 179 -0.53 -22.30 12.91
N ALA A 180 0.40 -21.33 12.75
CA ALA A 180 0.30 -20.04 13.42
C ALA A 180 -0.95 -19.25 13.00
N VAL A 181 -1.26 -19.23 11.70
CA VAL A 181 -2.45 -18.56 11.17
C VAL A 181 -3.74 -19.22 11.69
N GLN A 182 -3.83 -20.54 11.68
CA GLN A 182 -4.99 -21.26 12.20
C GLN A 182 -5.17 -21.08 13.71
N ALA A 183 -4.07 -21.15 14.49
CA ALA A 183 -4.09 -20.90 15.92
C ALA A 183 -4.49 -19.45 16.25
N ALA A 184 -4.03 -18.48 15.47
CA ALA A 184 -4.39 -17.08 15.63
C ALA A 184 -5.87 -16.81 15.35
N ILE A 185 -6.44 -17.44 14.33
CA ILE A 185 -7.89 -17.34 14.04
C ILE A 185 -8.73 -17.91 15.19
N ALA A 186 -8.31 -19.01 15.80
CA ALA A 186 -8.98 -19.58 16.97
C ALA A 186 -8.94 -18.67 18.21
N ARG A 187 -7.95 -17.75 18.28
CA ARG A 187 -7.77 -16.77 19.36
C ARG A 187 -8.15 -15.35 18.96
N ALA A 188 -8.98 -15.19 17.94
CA ALA A 188 -9.39 -13.87 17.46
C ALA A 188 -10.03 -13.06 18.60
N GLY A 189 -9.56 -11.85 18.80
CA GLY A 189 -9.97 -10.90 19.83
C GLY A 189 -10.55 -9.60 19.26
N GLU A 190 -10.39 -8.53 20.01
CA GLU A 190 -10.78 -7.18 19.63
C GLU A 190 -9.57 -6.32 19.23
N VAL A 191 -9.81 -5.20 18.60
CA VAL A 191 -8.78 -4.21 18.26
C VAL A 191 -8.29 -3.54 19.55
N ASP A 192 -6.97 -3.42 19.71
CA ASP A 192 -6.35 -2.76 20.86
C ASP A 192 -6.34 -1.23 20.67
N GLU A 193 -7.33 -0.56 21.25
CA GLU A 193 -7.50 0.88 21.16
C GLU A 193 -6.28 1.65 21.69
N ARG A 194 -5.56 1.13 22.70
CA ARG A 194 -4.34 1.79 23.22
C ARG A 194 -3.23 1.87 22.19
N LYS A 195 -3.08 0.85 21.35
CA LYS A 195 -2.12 0.89 20.23
C LYS A 195 -2.57 1.85 19.14
N VAL A 196 -3.88 1.92 18.88
CA VAL A 196 -4.46 2.90 17.95
C VAL A 196 -4.18 4.31 18.44
N ASP A 197 -4.47 4.62 19.70
CA ASP A 197 -4.21 5.93 20.32
C ASP A 197 -2.72 6.30 20.27
N ALA A 198 -1.84 5.34 20.54
CA ALA A 198 -0.40 5.55 20.46
C ALA A 198 0.07 5.88 19.02
N GLN A 199 -0.54 5.27 18.00
CA GLN A 199 -0.26 5.58 16.61
C GLN A 199 -0.83 6.96 16.24
N GLN A 200 -2.06 7.26 16.66
CA GLN A 200 -2.71 8.55 16.43
C GLN A 200 -1.91 9.70 17.06
N ALA A 201 -1.51 9.56 18.32
CA ALA A 201 -0.70 10.56 19.02
C ALA A 201 0.62 10.83 18.27
N ARG A 202 1.29 9.79 17.81
CA ARG A 202 2.51 9.94 16.99
C ARG A 202 2.22 10.66 15.67
N ARG A 203 1.13 10.26 14.98
CA ARG A 203 0.77 10.85 13.69
C ARG A 203 0.40 12.33 13.78
N VAL A 204 -0.15 12.74 14.93
CA VAL A 204 -0.47 14.14 15.24
C VAL A 204 0.79 14.97 15.50
N LEU A 205 1.85 14.35 16.05
CA LEU A 205 3.11 15.01 16.37
C LEU A 205 4.07 15.13 15.16
N ASP A 206 3.98 14.23 14.17
CA ASP A 206 4.80 14.20 12.96
C ASP A 206 4.35 15.26 11.93
#